data_9a1514c87654c97924c8287dfe55542c
#
_entry.id   9a1514c87654c97924c8287dfe55542c
#
_cell.length_a   1.000
_cell.length_b   1.000
_cell.length_c   1.000
_cell.angle_alpha   90.00
_cell.angle_beta   90.00
_cell.angle_gamma   90.00
#
_symmetry.space_group_name_H-M   'P 1'
#
loop_
_entity.id
_entity.type
_entity.pdbx_description
1 polymer ?
#
loop_
_entity_poly.entity_id
_entity_poly.type
_entity_poly.pdbx_seq_one_letter_code
_entity_poly.pdbx_strand_id
1 'polypeptide(L)'
;MKAIDLHVHSTKSDGSYTPTELVNYALDKGLSAFALTDHDTTDGITEALAAAKGKNIEVIPGIEFSSEYEGRDIHIVGLYIDYESDYFKRRLVHFVNGRKIRNIEMCTRLTEHGMPVTYEELEAEFPDCVLTRAHYAKYLLKHGYVKSVREAFDRYIGDHGPCFVPRKKITPMRAVEIILKAGGFPILAHPCLYHMGKEQLDRLVASLKDIGLMGIEAIYSTHTPADERQIRALAKKYDLCISGGSDFHGTAKPGLDLGTGYGKLFVPEEVLTTIKEKRNYMMNHPELYQKTKILFTDMDGTLLNHEKQVTDYTREVLMKWTDAGHKLVLCSGRDINNLKYTKEMLNLNYKGMYLIGYNGGEIYDCETGQVLYLSLIHI
;
A
#
# COMPACT_ATOMS: atom_id res chain seq x y z
N MET A 1 30.18 -10.77 -1.32
CA MET A 1 28.91 -10.07 -1.55
C MET A 1 27.89 -10.70 -0.62
N LYS A 2 27.26 -9.93 0.25
CA LYS A 2 26.27 -10.46 1.19
C LYS A 2 24.91 -10.52 0.51
N ALA A 3 24.12 -11.52 0.86
CA ALA A 3 22.75 -11.68 0.38
C ALA A 3 21.74 -11.05 1.35
N ILE A 4 20.62 -10.60 0.80
CA ILE A 4 19.47 -10.10 1.54
C ILE A 4 18.18 -10.71 1.00
N ASP A 5 17.07 -10.53 1.72
CA ASP A 5 15.73 -10.93 1.28
C ASP A 5 14.70 -9.86 1.68
N LEU A 6 14.11 -9.15 0.72
CA LEU A 6 13.21 -8.02 1.00
C LEU A 6 11.73 -8.39 0.91
N HIS A 7 11.40 -9.70 0.86
CA HIS A 7 10.02 -10.18 0.78
C HIS A 7 9.86 -11.51 1.52
N VAL A 8 9.44 -11.44 2.79
CA VAL A 8 9.35 -12.59 3.70
C VAL A 8 8.09 -12.51 4.55
N HIS A 9 7.42 -13.66 4.73
CA HIS A 9 6.19 -13.80 5.51
C HIS A 9 6.37 -14.68 6.74
N SER A 10 5.72 -14.28 7.84
CA SER A 10 5.71 -15.02 9.11
C SER A 10 4.36 -15.65 9.40
N THR A 11 4.27 -16.29 10.57
CA THR A 11 3.00 -16.80 11.12
C THR A 11 1.98 -15.68 11.45
N LYS A 12 2.34 -14.40 11.35
CA LYS A 12 1.39 -13.29 11.54
C LYS A 12 0.50 -13.07 10.31
N SER A 13 0.91 -13.64 9.16
CA SER A 13 0.04 -13.82 7.99
C SER A 13 -0.07 -15.30 7.63
N ASP A 14 0.54 -15.75 6.57
CA ASP A 14 0.39 -17.12 6.06
C ASP A 14 1.70 -17.89 5.90
N GLY A 15 2.78 -17.34 6.43
CA GLY A 15 4.02 -18.07 6.63
C GLY A 15 3.90 -19.18 7.69
N SER A 16 4.94 -19.97 7.86
CA SER A 16 4.96 -21.06 8.84
C SER A 16 6.05 -20.91 9.93
N TYR A 17 6.84 -19.84 9.84
CA TYR A 17 7.87 -19.51 10.83
C TYR A 17 7.39 -18.29 11.64
N THR A 18 7.58 -18.34 12.96
CA THR A 18 7.41 -17.16 13.80
C THR A 18 8.41 -16.07 13.41
N PRO A 19 8.14 -14.78 13.71
CA PRO A 19 9.11 -13.72 13.46
C PRO A 19 10.48 -13.99 14.09
N THR A 20 10.53 -14.58 15.27
CA THR A 20 11.78 -14.98 15.96
C THR A 20 12.52 -16.09 15.22
N GLU A 21 11.80 -17.11 14.75
CA GLU A 21 12.39 -18.22 13.96
C GLU A 21 12.94 -17.69 12.63
N LEU A 22 12.26 -16.75 11.98
CA LEU A 22 12.75 -16.12 10.74
C LEU A 22 14.07 -15.38 10.95
N VAL A 23 14.22 -14.64 12.04
CA VAL A 23 15.51 -13.98 12.37
C VAL A 23 16.63 -14.98 12.52
N ASN A 24 16.39 -16.07 13.25
CA ASN A 24 17.42 -17.11 13.44
C ASN A 24 17.73 -17.82 12.11
N TYR A 25 16.71 -18.14 11.34
CA TYR A 25 16.88 -18.81 10.05
C TYR A 25 17.61 -17.93 9.03
N ALA A 26 17.32 -16.63 8.99
CA ALA A 26 18.03 -15.67 8.15
C ALA A 26 19.52 -15.56 8.52
N LEU A 27 19.85 -15.62 9.81
CA LEU A 27 21.24 -15.69 10.29
C LEU A 27 21.94 -16.99 9.85
N ASP A 28 21.26 -18.14 9.99
CA ASP A 28 21.79 -19.45 9.57
C ASP A 28 22.01 -19.50 8.05
N LYS A 29 21.20 -18.78 7.28
CA LYS A 29 21.37 -18.59 5.83
C LYS A 29 22.47 -17.58 5.47
N GLY A 30 23.03 -16.86 6.43
CA GLY A 30 24.06 -15.84 6.20
C GLY A 30 23.55 -14.56 5.56
N LEU A 31 22.26 -14.26 5.68
CA LEU A 31 21.70 -13.00 5.22
C LEU A 31 22.19 -11.84 6.08
N SER A 32 22.51 -10.70 5.44
CA SER A 32 22.83 -9.47 6.16
C SER A 32 21.58 -8.65 6.53
N ALA A 33 20.48 -8.82 5.80
CA ALA A 33 19.20 -8.18 6.07
C ALA A 33 18.03 -9.00 5.51
N PHE A 34 16.86 -8.85 6.13
CA PHE A 34 15.60 -9.25 5.50
C PHE A 34 14.48 -8.27 5.89
N ALA A 35 13.45 -8.18 5.05
CA ALA A 35 12.24 -7.43 5.35
C ALA A 35 11.11 -8.38 5.74
N LEU A 36 10.48 -8.12 6.89
CA LEU A 36 9.26 -8.80 7.28
C LEU A 36 8.07 -8.07 6.66
N THR A 37 7.38 -8.72 5.71
CA THR A 37 6.37 -8.11 4.84
C THR A 37 5.05 -8.87 4.86
N ASP A 38 4.57 -9.22 6.04
CA ASP A 38 3.33 -9.97 6.25
C ASP A 38 2.13 -9.30 5.55
N HIS A 39 1.21 -10.13 5.04
CA HIS A 39 0.01 -9.67 4.33
C HIS A 39 -0.94 -8.86 5.21
N ASP A 40 -1.09 -7.57 4.89
CA ASP A 40 -2.02 -6.60 5.51
C ASP A 40 -1.87 -6.50 7.05
N THR A 41 -0.73 -6.88 7.64
CA THR A 41 -0.43 -6.75 9.06
C THR A 41 1.02 -6.39 9.33
N THR A 42 1.28 -5.84 10.51
CA THR A 42 2.62 -5.51 11.02
C THR A 42 2.89 -6.12 12.39
N ASP A 43 2.03 -7.05 12.84
CA ASP A 43 2.02 -7.59 14.21
C ASP A 43 3.30 -8.39 14.54
N GLY A 44 4.02 -8.86 13.51
CA GLY A 44 5.30 -9.58 13.66
C GLY A 44 6.53 -8.70 13.83
N ILE A 45 6.44 -7.41 13.49
CA ILE A 45 7.62 -6.54 13.38
C ILE A 45 8.32 -6.34 14.73
N THR A 46 7.57 -6.04 15.78
CA THR A 46 8.14 -5.82 17.13
C THR A 46 8.87 -7.06 17.63
N GLU A 47 8.32 -8.26 17.42
CA GLU A 47 8.94 -9.53 17.78
C GLU A 47 10.22 -9.74 16.98
N ALA A 48 10.20 -9.56 15.65
CA ALA A 48 11.38 -9.74 14.80
C ALA A 48 12.52 -8.76 15.17
N LEU A 49 12.20 -7.49 15.39
CA LEU A 49 13.17 -6.48 15.82
C LEU A 49 13.79 -6.82 17.19
N ALA A 50 12.98 -7.29 18.13
CA ALA A 50 13.47 -7.73 19.44
C ALA A 50 14.41 -8.95 19.30
N ALA A 51 14.04 -9.92 18.47
CA ALA A 51 14.84 -11.13 18.21
C ALA A 51 16.17 -10.82 17.50
N ALA A 52 16.23 -9.77 16.68
CA ALA A 52 17.45 -9.34 15.97
C ALA A 52 18.39 -8.48 16.83
N LYS A 53 17.93 -7.99 17.99
CA LYS A 53 18.73 -7.10 18.83
C LYS A 53 20.04 -7.73 19.26
N GLY A 54 21.16 -7.07 18.96
CA GLY A 54 22.52 -7.55 19.27
C GLY A 54 23.05 -8.63 18.32
N LYS A 55 22.32 -8.97 17.25
CA LYS A 55 22.75 -9.90 16.22
C LYS A 55 23.21 -9.16 14.97
N ASN A 56 24.02 -9.82 14.13
CA ASN A 56 24.54 -9.21 12.90
C ASN A 56 23.58 -9.41 11.72
N ILE A 57 22.37 -8.91 11.86
CA ILE A 57 21.33 -8.91 10.83
C ILE A 57 20.46 -7.68 10.98
N GLU A 58 20.10 -7.06 9.87
CA GLU A 58 19.11 -5.97 9.82
C GLU A 58 17.72 -6.54 9.52
N VAL A 59 16.77 -6.29 10.41
CA VAL A 59 15.34 -6.54 10.14
C VAL A 59 14.68 -5.24 9.70
N ILE A 60 14.07 -5.26 8.53
CA ILE A 60 13.42 -4.10 7.93
C ILE A 60 11.91 -4.18 8.20
N PRO A 61 11.33 -3.19 8.92
CA PRO A 61 9.89 -3.11 9.09
C PRO A 61 9.18 -2.96 7.74
N GLY A 62 8.30 -3.90 7.42
CA GLY A 62 7.60 -3.91 6.15
C GLY A 62 6.17 -4.39 6.26
N ILE A 63 5.48 -4.38 5.14
CA ILE A 63 4.13 -4.91 4.94
C ILE A 63 3.95 -5.25 3.47
N GLU A 64 3.14 -6.26 3.15
CA GLU A 64 2.63 -6.46 1.81
C GLU A 64 1.12 -6.21 1.76
N PHE A 65 0.71 -5.11 1.13
CA PHE A 65 -0.70 -4.82 0.90
C PHE A 65 -1.27 -5.63 -0.25
N SER A 66 -2.37 -6.36 0.03
CA SER A 66 -3.19 -6.98 -1.01
C SER A 66 -4.17 -5.93 -1.58
N SER A 67 -4.03 -5.61 -2.85
CA SER A 67 -4.85 -4.62 -3.56
C SER A 67 -5.46 -5.21 -4.83
N GLU A 68 -6.37 -4.48 -5.48
CA GLU A 68 -7.03 -4.92 -6.71
C GLU A 68 -6.99 -3.82 -7.77
N TYR A 69 -6.66 -4.21 -8.99
CA TYR A 69 -6.66 -3.35 -10.16
C TYR A 69 -7.17 -4.12 -11.38
N GLU A 70 -8.24 -3.63 -12.00
CA GLU A 70 -8.89 -4.27 -13.16
C GLU A 70 -9.20 -5.77 -12.94
N GLY A 71 -9.72 -6.10 -11.75
CA GLY A 71 -10.09 -7.48 -11.38
C GLY A 71 -8.92 -8.41 -11.09
N ARG A 72 -7.69 -7.89 -10.96
CA ARG A 72 -6.47 -8.66 -10.66
C ARG A 72 -5.94 -8.31 -9.28
N ASP A 73 -5.39 -9.32 -8.61
CA ASP A 73 -4.65 -9.11 -7.37
C ASP A 73 -3.31 -8.47 -7.67
N ILE A 74 -3.07 -7.29 -7.10
CA ILE A 74 -1.84 -6.53 -7.19
C ILE A 74 -1.31 -6.31 -5.78
N HIS A 75 -0.05 -6.64 -5.56
CA HIS A 75 0.56 -6.50 -4.26
C HIS A 75 1.56 -5.34 -4.23
N ILE A 76 1.50 -4.57 -3.15
CA ILE A 76 2.43 -3.45 -2.91
C ILE A 76 3.17 -3.71 -1.60
N VAL A 77 4.45 -3.94 -1.71
CA VAL A 77 5.35 -4.04 -0.56
C VAL A 77 5.73 -2.64 -0.09
N GLY A 78 5.61 -2.39 1.21
CA GLY A 78 6.12 -1.20 1.87
C GLY A 78 7.30 -1.57 2.76
N LEU A 79 8.46 -0.95 2.55
CA LEU A 79 9.63 -1.10 3.42
C LEU A 79 9.80 0.13 4.30
N TYR A 80 10.46 -0.03 5.47
CA TYR A 80 10.76 1.07 6.40
C TYR A 80 9.53 1.88 6.85
N ILE A 81 8.38 1.22 6.98
CA ILE A 81 7.15 1.87 7.43
C ILE A 81 7.23 2.23 8.92
N ASP A 82 6.68 3.39 9.28
CA ASP A 82 6.40 3.74 10.68
C ASP A 82 5.11 3.03 11.12
N TYR A 83 5.28 1.74 11.50
CA TYR A 83 4.18 0.85 11.91
C TYR A 83 3.57 1.25 13.26
N GLU A 84 4.25 2.08 14.05
CA GLU A 84 3.76 2.59 15.33
C GLU A 84 2.86 3.82 15.16
N SER A 85 2.91 4.52 14.02
CA SER A 85 2.13 5.73 13.83
C SER A 85 0.63 5.49 13.93
N ASP A 86 -0.08 6.38 14.63
CA ASP A 86 -1.55 6.31 14.76
C ASP A 86 -2.28 6.34 13.42
N TYR A 87 -1.70 7.05 12.44
CA TYR A 87 -2.25 7.07 11.08
C TYR A 87 -2.26 5.68 10.48
N PHE A 88 -1.11 4.98 10.57
CA PHE A 88 -0.95 3.66 9.96
C PHE A 88 -1.81 2.61 10.67
N LYS A 89 -1.77 2.56 12.00
CA LYS A 89 -2.58 1.66 12.82
C LYS A 89 -4.09 1.77 12.52
N ARG A 90 -4.62 3.00 12.43
CA ARG A 90 -6.04 3.21 12.07
C ARG A 90 -6.36 2.71 10.66
N ARG A 91 -5.41 2.76 9.71
CA ARG A 91 -5.65 2.23 8.37
C ARG A 91 -5.67 0.71 8.37
N LEU A 92 -4.75 0.05 9.09
CA LEU A 92 -4.72 -1.42 9.18
C LEU A 92 -5.99 -2.01 9.76
N VAL A 93 -6.55 -1.43 10.82
CA VAL A 93 -7.84 -1.88 11.41
C VAL A 93 -8.94 -1.99 10.36
N HIS A 94 -8.99 -1.06 9.41
CA HIS A 94 -10.00 -1.10 8.34
C HIS A 94 -9.82 -2.30 7.40
N PHE A 95 -8.58 -2.69 7.12
CA PHE A 95 -8.27 -3.86 6.27
C PHE A 95 -8.58 -5.17 6.98
N VAL A 96 -8.22 -5.29 8.24
CA VAL A 96 -8.48 -6.47 9.08
C VAL A 96 -9.99 -6.71 9.18
N ASN A 97 -10.78 -5.68 9.44
CA ASN A 97 -12.25 -5.80 9.50
C ASN A 97 -12.86 -6.26 8.18
N GLY A 98 -12.40 -5.74 7.05
CA GLY A 98 -12.85 -6.18 5.73
C GLY A 98 -12.52 -7.66 5.44
N ARG A 99 -11.38 -8.16 5.95
CA ARG A 99 -11.04 -9.59 5.87
C ARG A 99 -11.96 -10.43 6.74
N LYS A 100 -12.25 -10.00 7.97
CA LYS A 100 -13.12 -10.75 8.89
C LYS A 100 -14.50 -10.99 8.29
N ILE A 101 -15.13 -9.96 7.74
CA ILE A 101 -16.45 -10.07 7.07
C ILE A 101 -16.40 -11.09 5.93
N ARG A 102 -15.42 -10.99 5.03
CA ARG A 102 -15.24 -11.94 3.94
C ARG A 102 -14.99 -13.36 4.43
N ASN A 103 -14.20 -13.52 5.49
CA ASN A 103 -13.87 -14.81 6.05
C ASN A 103 -15.10 -15.51 6.63
N ILE A 104 -15.96 -14.81 7.36
CA ILE A 104 -17.23 -15.35 7.88
C ILE A 104 -18.12 -15.84 6.71
N GLU A 105 -18.23 -15.06 5.64
CA GLU A 105 -19.03 -15.45 4.48
C GLU A 105 -18.43 -16.69 3.74
N MET A 106 -17.10 -16.80 3.66
CA MET A 106 -16.46 -18.00 3.13
C MET A 106 -16.75 -19.23 3.97
N CYS A 107 -16.78 -19.14 5.31
CA CYS A 107 -17.18 -20.24 6.17
C CYS A 107 -18.62 -20.70 5.89
N THR A 108 -19.53 -19.74 5.69
CA THR A 108 -20.93 -20.07 5.33
C THR A 108 -20.99 -20.86 4.02
N ARG A 109 -20.32 -20.38 2.95
CA ARG A 109 -20.30 -21.07 1.64
C ARG A 109 -19.64 -22.43 1.71
N LEU A 110 -18.56 -22.60 2.45
CA LEU A 110 -17.92 -23.91 2.65
C LEU A 110 -18.86 -24.89 3.35
N THR A 111 -19.58 -24.44 4.37
CA THR A 111 -20.58 -25.25 5.09
C THR A 111 -21.72 -25.69 4.15
N GLU A 112 -22.23 -24.79 3.31
CA GLU A 112 -23.23 -25.08 2.28
C GLU A 112 -22.74 -26.12 1.25
N HIS A 113 -21.42 -26.20 1.05
CA HIS A 113 -20.79 -27.19 0.16
C HIS A 113 -20.32 -28.46 0.88
N GLY A 114 -20.82 -28.73 2.09
CA GLY A 114 -20.55 -29.95 2.86
C GLY A 114 -19.20 -29.96 3.57
N MET A 115 -18.57 -28.83 3.73
CA MET A 115 -17.30 -28.62 4.45
C MET A 115 -17.53 -27.67 5.63
N PRO A 116 -18.20 -28.14 6.71
CA PRO A 116 -18.52 -27.29 7.86
C PRO A 116 -17.25 -26.72 8.49
N VAL A 117 -17.23 -25.40 8.62
CA VAL A 117 -16.17 -24.64 9.26
C VAL A 117 -16.74 -23.32 9.77
N THR A 118 -16.37 -22.93 10.97
CA THR A 118 -16.71 -21.63 11.55
C THR A 118 -15.48 -20.71 11.57
N TYR A 119 -15.73 -19.42 11.66
CA TYR A 119 -14.63 -18.44 11.77
C TYR A 119 -13.86 -18.64 13.07
N GLU A 120 -14.56 -18.97 14.15
CA GLU A 120 -14.01 -19.24 15.49
C GLU A 120 -13.10 -20.47 15.51
N GLU A 121 -13.45 -21.54 14.77
CA GLU A 121 -12.60 -22.72 14.60
C GLU A 121 -11.30 -22.37 13.85
N LEU A 122 -11.39 -21.53 12.82
CA LEU A 122 -10.20 -21.06 12.10
C LEU A 122 -9.32 -20.16 12.98
N GLU A 123 -9.89 -19.22 13.75
CA GLU A 123 -9.14 -18.42 14.71
C GLU A 123 -8.46 -19.28 15.78
N ALA A 124 -9.14 -20.32 16.26
CA ALA A 124 -8.57 -21.24 17.26
C ALA A 124 -7.43 -22.10 16.69
N GLU A 125 -7.51 -22.48 15.42
CA GLU A 125 -6.47 -23.26 14.75
C GLU A 125 -5.28 -22.42 14.30
N PHE A 126 -5.53 -21.17 13.94
CA PHE A 126 -4.50 -20.20 13.49
C PHE A 126 -4.59 -18.93 14.34
N PRO A 127 -4.15 -19.00 15.62
CA PRO A 127 -4.26 -17.85 16.51
C PRO A 127 -3.29 -16.74 16.14
N ASP A 128 -3.67 -15.51 16.52
CA ASP A 128 -2.83 -14.32 16.42
C ASP A 128 -2.27 -14.02 15.02
N CYS A 129 -3.04 -14.35 13.99
CA CYS A 129 -2.66 -14.07 12.60
C CYS A 129 -3.80 -13.49 11.76
N VAL A 130 -3.44 -12.88 10.64
CA VAL A 130 -4.41 -12.45 9.62
C VAL A 130 -4.80 -13.66 8.76
N LEU A 131 -6.02 -14.15 8.91
CA LEU A 131 -6.52 -15.29 8.15
C LEU A 131 -6.60 -14.99 6.66
N THR A 132 -5.81 -15.73 5.87
CA THR A 132 -5.78 -15.72 4.40
C THR A 132 -6.49 -16.94 3.81
N ARG A 133 -6.67 -17.00 2.49
CA ARG A 133 -7.20 -18.22 1.83
C ARG A 133 -6.30 -19.45 2.03
N ALA A 134 -5.01 -19.24 2.23
CA ALA A 134 -4.07 -20.34 2.52
C ALA A 134 -4.43 -21.08 3.82
N HIS A 135 -4.91 -20.37 4.84
CA HIS A 135 -5.37 -20.99 6.10
C HIS A 135 -6.60 -21.88 5.88
N TYR A 136 -7.57 -21.42 5.06
CA TYR A 136 -8.70 -22.27 4.68
C TYR A 136 -8.24 -23.53 3.97
N ALA A 137 -7.32 -23.43 3.01
CA ALA A 137 -6.80 -24.59 2.31
C ALA A 137 -6.09 -25.56 3.25
N LYS A 138 -5.31 -25.06 4.21
CA LYS A 138 -4.67 -25.88 5.26
C LYS A 138 -5.70 -26.56 6.16
N TYR A 139 -6.73 -25.81 6.60
CA TYR A 139 -7.83 -26.35 7.41
C TYR A 139 -8.56 -27.47 6.66
N LEU A 140 -9.00 -27.22 5.42
CA LEU A 140 -9.71 -28.20 4.61
C LEU A 140 -8.86 -29.47 4.36
N LEU A 141 -7.56 -29.33 4.14
CA LEU A 141 -6.64 -30.47 4.00
C LEU A 141 -6.51 -31.26 5.30
N LYS A 142 -6.31 -30.58 6.43
CA LYS A 142 -6.16 -31.21 7.76
C LYS A 142 -7.40 -32.00 8.16
N HIS A 143 -8.60 -31.45 7.85
CA HIS A 143 -9.88 -32.10 8.17
C HIS A 143 -10.36 -33.09 7.09
N GLY A 144 -9.52 -33.37 6.09
CA GLY A 144 -9.81 -34.41 5.09
C GLY A 144 -10.86 -34.03 4.03
N TYR A 145 -11.26 -32.77 3.93
CA TYR A 145 -12.20 -32.28 2.92
C TYR A 145 -11.58 -32.21 1.53
N VAL A 146 -10.27 -32.05 1.44
CA VAL A 146 -9.49 -32.05 0.22
C VAL A 146 -8.21 -32.88 0.39
N LYS A 147 -7.60 -33.32 -0.73
CA LYS A 147 -6.37 -34.11 -0.75
C LYS A 147 -5.10 -33.27 -0.84
N SER A 148 -5.23 -32.01 -1.18
CA SER A 148 -4.10 -31.08 -1.29
C SER A 148 -4.57 -29.62 -1.15
N VAL A 149 -3.66 -28.75 -0.77
CA VAL A 149 -3.86 -27.29 -0.78
C VAL A 149 -4.27 -26.82 -2.19
N ARG A 150 -3.64 -27.35 -3.23
CA ARG A 150 -3.96 -27.05 -4.62
C ARG A 150 -5.42 -27.40 -4.96
N GLU A 151 -5.89 -28.58 -4.55
CA GLU A 151 -7.30 -28.98 -4.78
C GLU A 151 -8.28 -28.02 -4.11
N ALA A 152 -7.97 -27.51 -2.91
CA ALA A 152 -8.80 -26.52 -2.23
C ALA A 152 -8.97 -25.26 -3.09
N PHE A 153 -7.89 -24.75 -3.66
CA PHE A 153 -7.96 -23.59 -4.56
C PHE A 153 -8.65 -23.90 -5.88
N ASP A 154 -8.28 -24.98 -6.55
CA ASP A 154 -8.81 -25.31 -7.87
C ASP A 154 -10.32 -25.57 -7.85
N ARG A 155 -10.86 -26.15 -6.76
CA ARG A 155 -12.26 -26.59 -6.69
C ARG A 155 -13.19 -25.69 -5.88
N TYR A 156 -12.68 -24.99 -4.85
CA TYR A 156 -13.57 -24.35 -3.86
C TYR A 156 -13.29 -22.87 -3.60
N ILE A 157 -12.06 -22.50 -3.23
CA ILE A 157 -11.74 -21.18 -2.68
C ILE A 157 -10.89 -20.28 -3.58
N GLY A 158 -10.50 -20.77 -4.76
CA GLY A 158 -9.83 -19.96 -5.77
C GLY A 158 -10.81 -18.98 -6.44
N ASP A 159 -10.31 -18.05 -7.24
CA ASP A 159 -11.06 -16.89 -7.76
C ASP A 159 -12.31 -17.25 -8.57
N HIS A 160 -12.40 -18.48 -9.09
CA HIS A 160 -13.57 -19.02 -9.81
C HIS A 160 -14.29 -20.13 -9.02
N GLY A 161 -13.88 -20.40 -7.79
CA GLY A 161 -14.46 -21.44 -6.95
C GLY A 161 -15.81 -21.02 -6.35
N PRO A 162 -16.72 -21.98 -6.10
CA PRO A 162 -18.06 -21.69 -5.59
C PRO A 162 -18.05 -21.08 -4.18
N CYS A 163 -17.03 -21.35 -3.39
CA CYS A 163 -16.87 -20.79 -2.04
C CYS A 163 -16.02 -19.50 -2.01
N PHE A 164 -15.60 -19.02 -3.19
CA PHE A 164 -14.89 -17.75 -3.27
C PHE A 164 -15.80 -16.57 -2.91
N VAL A 165 -15.33 -15.72 -2.01
CA VAL A 165 -15.99 -14.45 -1.66
C VAL A 165 -15.06 -13.31 -2.05
N PRO A 166 -15.47 -12.46 -3.00
CA PRO A 166 -14.68 -11.28 -3.33
C PRO A 166 -14.61 -10.34 -2.13
N ARG A 167 -13.43 -9.79 -1.87
CA ARG A 167 -13.22 -8.77 -0.85
C ARG A 167 -13.10 -7.42 -1.55
N LYS A 168 -13.76 -6.39 -1.02
CA LYS A 168 -13.48 -5.03 -1.45
C LYS A 168 -12.06 -4.67 -1.02
N LYS A 169 -11.12 -4.83 -1.93
CA LYS A 169 -9.72 -4.47 -1.73
C LYS A 169 -9.51 -2.98 -2.00
N ILE A 170 -8.44 -2.45 -1.47
CA ILE A 170 -7.98 -1.11 -1.88
C ILE A 170 -7.38 -1.18 -3.29
N THR A 171 -7.28 -0.03 -3.94
CA THR A 171 -6.50 0.08 -5.17
C THR A 171 -4.99 0.10 -4.85
N PRO A 172 -4.12 -0.36 -5.75
CA PRO A 172 -2.67 -0.29 -5.54
C PRO A 172 -2.18 1.16 -5.38
N MET A 173 -2.85 2.13 -6.02
CA MET A 173 -2.59 3.56 -5.81
C MET A 173 -2.79 3.95 -4.33
N ARG A 174 -3.89 3.44 -3.72
CA ARG A 174 -4.17 3.71 -2.32
C ARG A 174 -3.17 3.04 -1.38
N ALA A 175 -2.69 1.84 -1.70
CA ALA A 175 -1.61 1.18 -0.95
C ALA A 175 -0.33 2.02 -0.97
N VAL A 176 0.09 2.50 -2.14
CA VAL A 176 1.24 3.42 -2.29
C VAL A 176 1.08 4.67 -1.43
N GLU A 177 -0.09 5.33 -1.46
CA GLU A 177 -0.35 6.52 -0.61
C GLU A 177 -0.21 6.22 0.89
N ILE A 178 -0.71 5.07 1.34
CA ILE A 178 -0.67 4.68 2.77
C ILE A 178 0.78 4.45 3.19
N ILE A 179 1.56 3.74 2.38
CA ILE A 179 2.98 3.47 2.65
C ILE A 179 3.78 4.78 2.72
N LEU A 180 3.59 5.67 1.75
CA LEU A 180 4.27 6.97 1.73
C LEU A 180 3.95 7.82 2.96
N LYS A 181 2.68 7.86 3.38
CA LYS A 181 2.25 8.58 4.59
C LYS A 181 2.76 7.97 5.88
N ALA A 182 3.14 6.70 5.86
CA ALA A 182 3.83 6.03 6.95
C ALA A 182 5.37 6.16 6.85
N GLY A 183 5.89 7.06 6.02
CA GLY A 183 7.34 7.26 5.82
C GLY A 183 8.05 6.08 5.16
N GLY A 184 7.28 5.13 4.60
CA GLY A 184 7.77 3.91 3.97
C GLY A 184 8.15 4.08 2.51
N PHE A 185 8.73 3.03 1.95
CA PHE A 185 9.21 2.93 0.58
C PHE A 185 8.33 1.95 -0.21
N PRO A 186 7.42 2.41 -1.09
CA PRO A 186 6.49 1.54 -1.81
C PRO A 186 7.15 0.86 -3.02
N ILE A 187 6.92 -0.44 -3.14
CA ILE A 187 7.47 -1.33 -4.17
C ILE A 187 6.33 -2.14 -4.79
N LEU A 188 6.28 -2.20 -6.13
CA LEU A 188 5.40 -3.13 -6.82
C LEU A 188 5.99 -4.55 -6.72
N ALA A 189 5.30 -5.46 -6.04
CA ALA A 189 5.75 -6.82 -5.78
C ALA A 189 5.55 -7.72 -7.02
N HIS A 190 6.39 -8.71 -7.23
CA HIS A 190 6.30 -9.82 -8.21
C HIS A 190 5.44 -9.58 -9.48
N PRO A 191 5.72 -8.53 -10.28
CA PRO A 191 4.82 -8.04 -11.33
C PRO A 191 4.50 -9.05 -12.44
N CYS A 192 5.35 -10.06 -12.65
CA CYS A 192 5.08 -11.09 -13.65
C CYS A 192 3.96 -12.06 -13.24
N LEU A 193 3.62 -12.15 -11.94
CA LEU A 193 2.53 -13.01 -11.46
C LEU A 193 1.14 -12.45 -11.77
N TYR A 194 1.04 -11.21 -12.20
CA TYR A 194 -0.26 -10.61 -12.55
C TYR A 194 -0.77 -11.06 -13.92
N HIS A 195 0.06 -11.75 -14.72
CA HIS A 195 -0.28 -12.20 -16.08
C HIS A 195 -0.83 -11.07 -16.95
N MET A 196 -0.28 -9.88 -16.79
CA MET A 196 -0.61 -8.69 -17.59
C MET A 196 0.22 -8.65 -18.88
N GLY A 197 -0.41 -8.19 -19.97
CA GLY A 197 0.33 -7.81 -21.15
C GLY A 197 1.27 -6.62 -20.89
N LYS A 198 2.32 -6.48 -21.70
CA LYS A 198 3.35 -5.42 -21.51
C LYS A 198 2.75 -4.02 -21.38
N GLU A 199 1.78 -3.69 -22.22
CA GLU A 199 1.11 -2.38 -22.20
C GLU A 199 0.26 -2.15 -20.96
N GLN A 200 -0.41 -3.21 -20.46
CA GLN A 200 -1.20 -3.12 -19.22
C GLN A 200 -0.29 -2.89 -18.01
N LEU A 201 0.82 -3.65 -17.93
CA LEU A 201 1.79 -3.48 -16.86
C LEU A 201 2.45 -2.09 -16.92
N ASP A 202 2.77 -1.61 -18.13
CA ASP A 202 3.33 -0.28 -18.33
C ASP A 202 2.38 0.83 -17.85
N ARG A 203 1.09 0.75 -18.19
CA ARG A 203 0.06 1.69 -17.70
C ARG A 203 -0.09 1.65 -16.17
N LEU A 204 -0.11 0.45 -15.57
CA LEU A 204 -0.18 0.30 -14.12
C LEU A 204 1.03 0.97 -13.45
N VAL A 205 2.25 0.67 -13.91
CA VAL A 205 3.48 1.25 -13.35
C VAL A 205 3.52 2.76 -13.53
N ALA A 206 3.10 3.29 -14.69
CA ALA A 206 2.97 4.73 -14.92
C ALA A 206 2.04 5.39 -13.89
N SER A 207 0.83 4.82 -13.71
CA SER A 207 -0.15 5.33 -12.74
C SER A 207 0.36 5.26 -11.30
N LEU A 208 1.06 4.19 -10.93
CA LEU A 208 1.66 4.04 -9.59
C LEU A 208 2.83 5.01 -9.38
N LYS A 209 3.68 5.20 -10.40
CA LYS A 209 4.77 6.19 -10.37
C LYS A 209 4.22 7.59 -10.15
N ASP A 210 3.12 7.90 -10.79
CA ASP A 210 2.42 9.18 -10.62
C ASP A 210 1.96 9.43 -9.19
N ILE A 211 1.63 8.39 -8.44
CA ILE A 211 1.25 8.48 -7.01
C ILE A 211 2.49 8.48 -6.11
N GLY A 212 3.64 8.05 -6.59
CA GLY A 212 4.90 8.02 -5.86
C GLY A 212 5.47 6.63 -5.61
N LEU A 213 5.17 5.64 -6.46
CA LEU A 213 5.87 4.34 -6.44
C LEU A 213 7.37 4.57 -6.60
N MET A 214 8.17 3.90 -5.79
CA MET A 214 9.62 4.11 -5.71
C MET A 214 10.44 2.91 -6.14
N GLY A 215 9.89 1.71 -6.08
CA GLY A 215 10.58 0.47 -6.44
C GLY A 215 9.70 -0.52 -7.16
N ILE A 216 10.33 -1.52 -7.75
CA ILE A 216 9.69 -2.66 -8.40
C ILE A 216 10.52 -3.92 -8.16
N GLU A 217 9.87 -5.02 -7.85
CA GLU A 217 10.54 -6.30 -7.60
C GLU A 217 10.90 -6.96 -8.92
N ALA A 218 12.20 -6.92 -9.25
CA ALA A 218 12.74 -7.54 -10.45
C ALA A 218 13.39 -8.89 -10.16
N ILE A 219 14.05 -9.03 -8.99
CA ILE A 219 14.73 -10.25 -8.57
C ILE A 219 13.76 -11.05 -7.71
N TYR A 220 13.13 -12.06 -8.30
CA TYR A 220 12.06 -12.82 -7.63
C TYR A 220 12.16 -14.32 -7.94
N SER A 221 11.73 -15.16 -7.01
CA SER A 221 11.94 -16.62 -7.01
C SER A 221 11.49 -17.35 -8.29
N THR A 222 10.46 -16.88 -8.96
CA THR A 222 9.91 -17.48 -10.18
C THR A 222 10.19 -16.69 -11.46
N HIS A 223 10.83 -15.53 -11.36
CA HIS A 223 11.18 -14.76 -12.54
C HIS A 223 12.26 -15.47 -13.35
N THR A 224 12.03 -15.61 -14.63
CA THR A 224 13.05 -16.02 -15.58
C THR A 224 14.04 -14.88 -15.84
N PRO A 225 15.24 -15.15 -16.40
CA PRO A 225 16.14 -14.07 -16.81
C PRO A 225 15.54 -13.10 -17.84
N ALA A 226 14.52 -13.53 -18.60
CA ALA A 226 13.80 -12.67 -19.52
C ALA A 226 12.85 -11.73 -18.78
N ASP A 227 12.11 -12.25 -17.77
CA ASP A 227 11.24 -11.46 -16.92
C ASP A 227 12.05 -10.41 -16.15
N GLU A 228 13.15 -10.82 -15.53
CA GLU A 228 14.02 -9.88 -14.81
C GLU A 228 14.53 -8.75 -15.72
N ARG A 229 14.99 -9.07 -16.95
CA ARG A 229 15.40 -8.03 -17.93
C ARG A 229 14.25 -7.10 -18.29
N GLN A 230 13.05 -7.63 -18.49
CA GLN A 230 11.87 -6.83 -18.81
C GLN A 230 11.54 -5.87 -17.64
N ILE A 231 11.51 -6.36 -16.40
CA ILE A 231 11.19 -5.54 -15.23
C ILE A 231 12.28 -4.50 -14.95
N ARG A 232 13.56 -4.86 -15.12
CA ARG A 232 14.67 -3.89 -15.02
C ARG A 232 14.58 -2.78 -16.06
N ALA A 233 14.15 -3.09 -17.28
CA ALA A 233 13.93 -2.08 -18.32
C ALA A 233 12.76 -1.13 -17.95
N LEU A 234 11.70 -1.70 -17.36
CA LEU A 234 10.56 -0.92 -16.87
C LEU A 234 10.96 -0.02 -15.68
N ALA A 235 11.75 -0.55 -14.75
CA ALA A 235 12.32 0.21 -13.65
C ALA A 235 13.14 1.41 -14.14
N LYS A 236 14.01 1.18 -15.13
CA LYS A 236 14.81 2.26 -15.74
C LYS A 236 13.93 3.33 -16.42
N LYS A 237 12.88 2.91 -17.14
CA LYS A 237 11.93 3.82 -17.80
C LYS A 237 11.27 4.78 -16.82
N TYR A 238 10.92 4.31 -15.64
CA TYR A 238 10.16 5.07 -14.63
C TYR A 238 11.02 5.56 -13.46
N ASP A 239 12.34 5.49 -13.53
CA ASP A 239 13.25 5.83 -12.40
C ASP A 239 12.79 5.16 -11.09
N LEU A 240 12.64 3.83 -11.12
CA LEU A 240 12.32 3.01 -9.97
C LEU A 240 13.57 2.25 -9.50
N CYS A 241 13.72 2.12 -8.18
CA CYS A 241 14.72 1.20 -7.61
C CYS A 241 14.33 -0.25 -7.90
N ILE A 242 15.34 -1.09 -8.10
CA ILE A 242 15.14 -2.54 -8.12
C ILE A 242 14.98 -3.02 -6.69
N SER A 243 14.04 -3.94 -6.48
CA SER A 243 13.91 -4.75 -5.28
C SER A 243 13.98 -6.22 -5.63
N GLY A 244 14.08 -7.06 -4.60
CA GLY A 244 14.00 -8.49 -4.76
C GLY A 244 13.83 -9.22 -3.44
N GLY A 245 13.24 -10.40 -3.52
CA GLY A 245 13.00 -11.27 -2.39
C GLY A 245 12.51 -12.64 -2.81
N SER A 246 12.55 -13.56 -1.85
CA SER A 246 12.14 -14.94 -2.08
C SER A 246 10.63 -15.10 -2.05
N ASP A 247 9.91 -14.22 -1.36
CA ASP A 247 8.51 -14.40 -1.00
C ASP A 247 8.33 -15.69 -0.16
N PHE A 248 9.22 -15.83 0.82
CA PHE A 248 9.31 -17.02 1.66
C PHE A 248 8.10 -17.14 2.60
N HIS A 249 7.48 -18.33 2.60
CA HIS A 249 6.36 -18.69 3.46
C HIS A 249 6.60 -19.98 4.25
N GLY A 250 7.85 -20.47 4.25
CA GLY A 250 8.21 -21.75 4.87
C GLY A 250 7.50 -22.92 4.21
N THR A 251 6.91 -23.79 5.02
CA THR A 251 6.23 -25.02 4.54
C THR A 251 5.01 -24.75 3.67
N ALA A 252 4.45 -23.52 3.68
CA ALA A 252 3.31 -23.14 2.83
C ALA A 252 3.69 -23.04 1.34
N LYS A 253 4.97 -22.80 1.04
CA LYS A 253 5.53 -22.85 -0.34
C LYS A 253 6.67 -23.88 -0.40
N PRO A 254 6.37 -25.18 -0.55
CA PRO A 254 7.38 -26.23 -0.52
C PRO A 254 8.47 -26.06 -1.60
N GLY A 255 9.73 -26.24 -1.19
CA GLY A 255 10.88 -26.10 -2.08
C GLY A 255 11.36 -24.67 -2.31
N LEU A 256 10.66 -23.67 -1.81
CA LEU A 256 11.10 -22.29 -1.81
C LEU A 256 11.79 -21.98 -0.48
N ASP A 257 13.03 -21.48 -0.53
CA ASP A 257 13.86 -21.24 0.64
C ASP A 257 14.23 -19.77 0.80
N LEU A 258 14.40 -19.36 2.05
CA LEU A 258 14.74 -17.99 2.43
C LEU A 258 16.07 -17.56 1.79
N GLY A 259 16.07 -16.39 1.15
CA GLY A 259 17.26 -15.80 0.51
C GLY A 259 17.70 -16.47 -0.80
N THR A 260 17.25 -17.69 -1.09
CA THR A 260 17.68 -18.46 -2.26
C THR A 260 16.53 -18.88 -3.19
N GLY A 261 15.27 -18.65 -2.79
CA GLY A 261 14.10 -19.03 -3.56
C GLY A 261 14.10 -20.51 -3.89
N TYR A 262 13.93 -20.87 -5.15
CA TYR A 262 14.09 -22.24 -5.65
C TYR A 262 15.57 -22.60 -5.94
N GLY A 263 16.51 -22.05 -5.19
CA GLY A 263 17.95 -22.35 -5.26
C GLY A 263 18.75 -21.51 -6.27
N LYS A 264 18.11 -20.52 -6.92
CA LYS A 264 18.77 -19.63 -7.90
C LYS A 264 18.66 -18.15 -7.59
N LEU A 265 17.87 -17.80 -6.59
CA LEU A 265 17.69 -16.41 -6.19
C LEU A 265 18.95 -15.91 -5.49
N PHE A 266 19.37 -14.72 -5.82
CA PHE A 266 20.39 -13.97 -5.12
C PHE A 266 20.06 -12.48 -5.20
N VAL A 267 19.72 -11.88 -4.07
CA VAL A 267 19.50 -10.44 -3.96
C VAL A 267 20.72 -9.82 -3.29
N PRO A 268 21.54 -9.06 -4.01
CA PRO A 268 22.75 -8.46 -3.45
C PRO A 268 22.44 -7.28 -2.52
N GLU A 269 23.27 -7.07 -1.51
CA GLU A 269 23.13 -6.00 -0.49
C GLU A 269 23.08 -4.60 -1.09
N GLU A 270 23.67 -4.39 -2.27
CA GLU A 270 23.64 -3.13 -3.02
C GLU A 270 22.21 -2.69 -3.38
N VAL A 271 21.30 -3.64 -3.55
CA VAL A 271 19.87 -3.36 -3.75
C VAL A 271 19.30 -2.57 -2.56
N LEU A 272 19.59 -3.04 -1.35
CA LEU A 272 19.16 -2.36 -0.12
C LEU A 272 19.84 -1.00 0.06
N THR A 273 21.13 -0.90 -0.27
CA THR A 273 21.87 0.35 -0.22
C THR A 273 21.20 1.41 -1.11
N THR A 274 20.87 1.07 -2.35
CA THR A 274 20.19 1.96 -3.29
C THR A 274 18.80 2.39 -2.78
N ILE A 275 18.05 1.46 -2.17
CA ILE A 275 16.74 1.76 -1.55
C ILE A 275 16.91 2.75 -0.40
N LYS A 276 17.89 2.54 0.47
CA LYS A 276 18.20 3.43 1.62
C LYS A 276 18.58 4.82 1.15
N GLU A 277 19.44 4.94 0.16
CA GLU A 277 19.87 6.21 -0.41
C GLU A 277 18.68 6.98 -1.01
N LYS A 278 17.86 6.31 -1.82
CA LYS A 278 16.67 6.93 -2.41
C LYS A 278 15.65 7.35 -1.34
N ARG A 279 15.44 6.51 -0.31
CA ARG A 279 14.57 6.84 0.82
C ARG A 279 15.10 8.03 1.61
N ASN A 280 16.38 8.06 1.93
CA ASN A 280 16.99 9.19 2.62
C ASN A 280 16.90 10.50 1.82
N TYR A 281 17.11 10.39 0.50
CA TYR A 281 16.91 11.53 -0.40
C TYR A 281 15.46 12.04 -0.33
N MET A 282 14.48 11.14 -0.38
CA MET A 282 13.05 11.48 -0.27
C MET A 282 12.72 12.15 1.06
N MET A 283 13.23 11.60 2.18
CA MET A 283 12.98 12.16 3.51
C MET A 283 13.54 13.58 3.69
N ASN A 284 14.66 13.85 3.01
CA ASN A 284 15.30 15.16 3.04
C ASN A 284 14.70 16.17 2.03
N HIS A 285 13.89 15.69 1.08
CA HIS A 285 13.26 16.49 0.02
C HIS A 285 11.76 16.15 -0.12
N PRO A 286 10.97 16.34 0.96
CA PRO A 286 9.55 15.96 0.95
C PRO A 286 8.76 16.70 -0.13
N GLU A 287 9.16 17.90 -0.50
CA GLU A 287 8.53 18.72 -1.55
C GLU A 287 8.52 18.05 -2.93
N LEU A 288 9.47 17.16 -3.22
CA LEU A 288 9.55 16.44 -4.51
C LEU A 288 8.55 15.28 -4.61
N TYR A 289 8.04 14.80 -3.48
CA TYR A 289 7.18 13.61 -3.38
C TYR A 289 5.78 13.91 -2.85
N GLN A 290 5.59 15.06 -2.20
CA GLN A 290 4.27 15.54 -1.81
C GLN A 290 3.62 16.24 -3.01
N LYS A 291 2.77 15.53 -3.74
CA LYS A 291 1.95 16.19 -4.77
C LYS A 291 1.05 17.22 -4.10
N THR A 292 1.23 18.48 -4.45
CA THR A 292 0.30 19.54 -4.11
C THR A 292 -1.07 19.20 -4.69
N LYS A 293 -2.07 19.01 -3.82
CA LYS A 293 -3.47 18.81 -4.23
C LYS A 293 -4.16 20.17 -4.24
N ILE A 294 -5.14 20.32 -5.10
CA ILE A 294 -5.95 21.53 -5.20
C ILE A 294 -7.40 21.16 -4.84
N LEU A 295 -7.94 21.79 -3.81
CA LEU A 295 -9.35 21.69 -3.44
C LEU A 295 -10.11 22.86 -4.04
N PHE A 296 -11.03 22.60 -4.96
CA PHE A 296 -11.98 23.59 -5.45
C PHE A 296 -13.26 23.45 -4.64
N THR A 297 -13.77 24.54 -4.11
CA THR A 297 -15.03 24.57 -3.40
C THR A 297 -15.85 25.79 -3.81
N ASP A 298 -17.15 25.58 -4.03
CA ASP A 298 -18.12 26.66 -4.10
C ASP A 298 -18.38 27.19 -2.68
N MET A 299 -18.90 28.39 -2.60
CA MET A 299 -19.17 29.05 -1.32
C MET A 299 -20.58 28.77 -0.80
N ASP A 300 -21.61 29.14 -1.57
CA ASP A 300 -22.99 29.13 -1.14
C ASP A 300 -23.59 27.72 -1.17
N GLY A 301 -23.94 27.16 0.01
CA GLY A 301 -24.50 25.81 0.10
C GLY A 301 -23.47 24.69 0.02
N THR A 302 -22.15 25.00 -0.08
CA THR A 302 -21.06 24.04 -0.09
C THR A 302 -20.10 24.30 1.08
N LEU A 303 -19.34 25.39 1.04
CA LEU A 303 -18.44 25.78 2.12
C LEU A 303 -19.19 26.43 3.29
N LEU A 304 -20.22 27.20 2.96
CA LEU A 304 -21.06 27.91 3.92
C LEU A 304 -22.31 27.08 4.29
N ASN A 305 -22.59 26.99 5.57
CA ASN A 305 -23.81 26.39 6.10
C ASN A 305 -25.05 27.33 5.81
N HIS A 306 -26.23 26.91 6.27
CA HIS A 306 -27.46 27.68 6.11
C HIS A 306 -27.42 29.06 6.78
N GLU A 307 -26.57 29.23 7.80
CA GLU A 307 -26.35 30.47 8.53
C GLU A 307 -25.29 31.37 7.88
N LYS A 308 -24.80 31.01 6.67
CA LYS A 308 -23.71 31.66 5.94
C LYS A 308 -22.38 31.69 6.70
N GLN A 309 -22.12 30.66 7.49
CA GLN A 309 -20.92 30.53 8.29
C GLN A 309 -20.11 29.28 7.85
N VAL A 310 -18.79 29.34 8.02
CA VAL A 310 -17.89 28.20 7.95
C VAL A 310 -17.77 27.60 9.34
N THR A 311 -18.10 26.33 9.50
CA THR A 311 -18.04 25.66 10.82
C THR A 311 -16.61 25.55 11.32
N ASP A 312 -16.41 25.49 12.64
CA ASP A 312 -15.08 25.35 13.24
C ASP A 312 -14.36 24.07 12.78
N TYR A 313 -15.09 22.98 12.63
CA TYR A 313 -14.56 21.72 12.07
C TYR A 313 -14.04 21.93 10.64
N THR A 314 -14.80 22.60 9.78
CA THR A 314 -14.39 22.91 8.39
C THR A 314 -13.14 23.79 8.38
N ARG A 315 -13.06 24.80 9.25
CA ARG A 315 -11.87 25.67 9.41
C ARG A 315 -10.63 24.85 9.78
N GLU A 316 -10.74 23.99 10.77
CA GLU A 316 -9.65 23.15 11.21
C GLU A 316 -9.16 22.21 10.08
N VAL A 317 -10.08 21.62 9.32
CA VAL A 317 -9.73 20.75 8.19
C VAL A 317 -9.04 21.53 7.07
N LEU A 318 -9.53 22.72 6.72
CA LEU A 318 -8.93 23.58 5.69
C LEU A 318 -7.53 24.08 6.11
N MET A 319 -7.35 24.42 7.38
CA MET A 319 -6.05 24.80 7.93
C MET A 319 -5.06 23.65 7.80
N LYS A 320 -5.41 22.45 8.27
CA LYS A 320 -4.58 21.25 8.11
C LYS A 320 -4.27 20.92 6.64
N TRP A 321 -5.21 21.17 5.74
CA TRP A 321 -5.05 21.00 4.30
C TRP A 321 -3.99 21.94 3.72
N THR A 322 -4.07 23.22 4.05
CA THR A 322 -3.16 24.24 3.54
C THR A 322 -1.80 24.19 4.22
N ASP A 323 -1.73 23.85 5.52
CA ASP A 323 -0.47 23.63 6.25
C ASP A 323 0.29 22.41 5.71
N ALA A 324 -0.41 21.43 5.15
CA ALA A 324 0.19 20.32 4.42
C ALA A 324 0.72 20.71 3.03
N GLY A 325 0.72 21.99 2.65
CA GLY A 325 1.21 22.49 1.36
C GLY A 325 0.24 22.34 0.19
N HIS A 326 -1.02 21.95 0.46
CA HIS A 326 -2.06 21.85 -0.56
C HIS A 326 -2.69 23.22 -0.84
N LYS A 327 -3.35 23.35 -1.99
CA LYS A 327 -3.98 24.60 -2.42
C LYS A 327 -5.51 24.58 -2.20
N LEU A 328 -6.05 25.74 -1.84
CA LEU A 328 -7.49 25.95 -1.68
C LEU A 328 -7.97 26.98 -2.70
N VAL A 329 -8.99 26.65 -3.45
CA VAL A 329 -9.60 27.53 -4.44
C VAL A 329 -11.07 27.75 -4.10
N LEU A 330 -11.45 28.99 -3.81
CA LEU A 330 -12.85 29.38 -3.66
C LEU A 330 -13.39 29.79 -5.03
N CYS A 331 -14.45 29.12 -5.46
CA CYS A 331 -15.11 29.38 -6.74
C CYS A 331 -16.47 30.00 -6.51
N SER A 332 -16.83 31.03 -7.30
CA SER A 332 -18.16 31.66 -7.22
C SER A 332 -18.49 32.38 -8.50
N GLY A 333 -19.80 32.62 -8.73
CA GLY A 333 -20.29 33.54 -9.74
C GLY A 333 -20.09 35.01 -9.40
N ARG A 334 -19.72 35.34 -8.16
CA ARG A 334 -19.48 36.72 -7.69
C ARG A 334 -18.24 37.32 -8.33
N ASP A 335 -18.17 38.66 -8.37
CA ASP A 335 -16.93 39.36 -8.74
C ASP A 335 -15.81 39.13 -7.70
N ILE A 336 -14.56 39.28 -8.15
CA ILE A 336 -13.38 39.04 -7.31
C ILE A 336 -13.31 39.95 -6.08
N ASN A 337 -13.75 41.20 -6.18
CA ASN A 337 -13.70 42.12 -5.03
C ASN A 337 -14.70 41.69 -3.96
N ASN A 338 -15.89 41.24 -4.35
CA ASN A 338 -16.86 40.65 -3.44
C ASN A 338 -16.32 39.35 -2.79
N LEU A 339 -15.61 38.51 -3.55
CA LEU A 339 -14.98 37.33 -3.01
C LEU A 339 -13.85 37.66 -2.02
N LYS A 340 -13.01 38.66 -2.30
CA LYS A 340 -12.00 39.18 -1.38
C LYS A 340 -12.63 39.65 -0.07
N TYR A 341 -13.65 40.48 -0.17
CA TYR A 341 -14.39 40.99 0.99
C TYR A 341 -15.01 39.84 1.81
N THR A 342 -15.68 38.91 1.13
CA THR A 342 -16.30 37.74 1.80
C THR A 342 -15.27 36.85 2.48
N LYS A 343 -14.13 36.61 1.84
CA LYS A 343 -12.99 35.85 2.41
C LYS A 343 -12.51 36.49 3.71
N GLU A 344 -12.34 37.82 3.73
CA GLU A 344 -11.90 38.56 4.91
C GLU A 344 -12.94 38.51 6.03
N MET A 345 -14.20 38.77 5.71
CA MET A 345 -15.33 38.72 6.65
C MET A 345 -15.45 37.34 7.31
N LEU A 346 -15.18 36.29 6.56
CA LEU A 346 -15.20 34.90 7.04
C LEU A 346 -13.88 34.46 7.67
N ASN A 347 -12.87 35.34 7.74
CA ASN A 347 -11.54 35.04 8.27
C ASN A 347 -10.90 33.80 7.62
N LEU A 348 -10.98 33.69 6.29
CA LEU A 348 -10.41 32.60 5.51
C LEU A 348 -9.03 32.98 4.96
N ASN A 349 -8.03 33.09 5.84
CA ASN A 349 -6.67 33.52 5.50
C ASN A 349 -5.69 32.34 5.57
N TYR A 350 -5.72 31.48 4.53
CA TYR A 350 -4.87 30.29 4.43
C TYR A 350 -3.77 30.50 3.39
N LYS A 351 -2.60 29.85 3.61
CA LYS A 351 -1.52 29.79 2.62
C LYS A 351 -1.98 29.06 1.34
N GLY A 352 -1.50 29.53 0.19
CA GLY A 352 -1.79 28.89 -1.10
C GLY A 352 -3.27 28.91 -1.49
N MET A 353 -3.94 30.00 -1.16
CA MET A 353 -5.36 30.22 -1.46
C MET A 353 -5.53 31.01 -2.75
N TYR A 354 -6.52 30.63 -3.56
CA TYR A 354 -6.90 31.29 -4.80
C TYR A 354 -8.38 31.57 -4.80
N LEU A 355 -8.80 32.59 -5.57
CA LEU A 355 -10.20 32.91 -5.84
C LEU A 355 -10.49 32.78 -7.33
N ILE A 356 -11.63 32.20 -7.67
CA ILE A 356 -12.17 32.17 -9.03
C ILE A 356 -13.53 32.90 -9.01
N GLY A 357 -13.58 34.04 -9.66
CA GLY A 357 -14.79 34.85 -9.79
C GLY A 357 -15.42 34.78 -11.17
N TYR A 358 -16.60 35.38 -11.32
CA TYR A 358 -17.33 35.47 -12.59
C TYR A 358 -17.52 34.12 -13.28
N ASN A 359 -17.82 33.04 -12.51
CA ASN A 359 -17.93 31.67 -13.04
C ASN A 359 -16.71 31.19 -13.86
N GLY A 360 -15.51 31.61 -13.47
CA GLY A 360 -14.27 31.27 -14.19
C GLY A 360 -13.67 32.39 -15.00
N GLY A 361 -14.28 33.57 -15.01
CA GLY A 361 -13.82 34.73 -15.77
C GLY A 361 -12.56 35.40 -15.21
N GLU A 362 -12.29 35.25 -13.92
CA GLU A 362 -11.11 35.81 -13.27
C GLU A 362 -10.51 34.82 -12.24
N ILE A 363 -9.18 34.66 -12.24
CA ILE A 363 -8.42 33.87 -11.26
C ILE A 363 -7.46 34.81 -10.53
N TYR A 364 -7.57 34.85 -9.21
CA TYR A 364 -6.75 35.68 -8.33
C TYR A 364 -5.97 34.86 -7.32
N ASP A 365 -4.67 35.16 -7.20
CA ASP A 365 -3.79 34.57 -6.19
C ASP A 365 -3.80 35.44 -4.93
N CYS A 366 -4.29 34.88 -3.81
CA CYS A 366 -4.39 35.60 -2.54
C CYS A 366 -3.05 35.84 -1.86
N GLU A 367 -2.02 35.08 -2.19
CA GLU A 367 -0.69 35.17 -1.59
C GLU A 367 0.14 36.28 -2.26
N THR A 368 0.14 36.32 -3.58
CA THR A 368 0.90 37.33 -4.35
C THR A 368 0.11 38.60 -4.64
N GLY A 369 -1.22 38.55 -4.52
CA GLY A 369 -2.09 39.67 -4.88
C GLY A 369 -2.25 39.87 -6.39
N GLN A 370 -1.90 38.89 -7.20
CA GLN A 370 -1.90 38.98 -8.66
C GLN A 370 -3.14 38.36 -9.29
N VAL A 371 -3.61 38.95 -10.37
CA VAL A 371 -4.58 38.32 -11.28
C VAL A 371 -3.81 37.41 -12.21
N LEU A 372 -4.07 36.10 -12.12
CA LEU A 372 -3.40 35.08 -12.94
C LEU A 372 -4.10 34.89 -14.30
N TYR A 373 -5.41 35.12 -14.35
CA TYR A 373 -6.22 34.98 -15.54
C TYR A 373 -7.39 35.96 -15.53
N LEU A 374 -7.67 36.58 -16.65
CA LEU A 374 -8.83 37.45 -16.85
C LEU A 374 -9.41 37.20 -18.25
N SER A 375 -10.68 36.77 -18.29
CA SER A 375 -11.41 36.59 -19.54
C SER A 375 -12.17 37.87 -19.88
N LEU A 376 -11.85 38.48 -21.01
CA LEU A 376 -12.59 39.67 -21.53
C LEU A 376 -13.97 39.34 -22.13
N ILE A 377 -14.31 38.07 -22.26
CA ILE A 377 -15.57 37.59 -22.85
C ILE A 377 -16.68 37.41 -21.79
N HIS A 378 -16.30 37.24 -20.52
CA HIS A 378 -17.19 36.89 -19.44
C HIS A 378 -17.41 38.04 -18.41
N ILE A 379 -16.95 39.24 -18.74
CA ILE A 379 -17.11 40.43 -17.90
C ILE A 379 -18.17 41.34 -18.51
#